data_5d76f8b578d9c4b5e62df0c6a008b7ca
#
_entry.id   5d76f8b578d9c4b5e62df0c6a008b7ca
#
_cell.length_a   1.000
_cell.length_b   1.000
_cell.length_c   1.000
_cell.angle_alpha   90.00
_cell.angle_beta   90.00
_cell.angle_gamma   90.00
#
_symmetry.space_group_name_H-M   'P 1'
#
loop_
_entity.id
_entity.type
_entity.pdbx_description
1 polymer ?
#
loop_
_entity_poly.entity_id
_entity_poly.type
_entity_poly.pdbx_seq_one_letter_code
_entity_poly.pdbx_strand_id
1 'polypeptide(L)'
;LVNLGIKTVLSAGIASLALQFSAFFTLLLGSLIFRERLSRYQITGFVIACAGLLSIVFVTDGSVTLSGMLLVMAGALAWSVANIIIKKAGTKQVFAFLVWSSAFSPLPLFGLDWLVNGSSGFTEMFSHMDNRALLSVLFQVYPNTLFGYWIWNSLLKQYPVSTVAPLSLLVPVFGILGSMMI
;
A
#
# COMPACT_ATOMS: atom_id res chain seq x y z
N LEU A 1 9.82 -1.95 -4.04
CA LEU A 1 10.10 -0.51 -4.19
C LEU A 1 10.04 0.22 -2.84
N VAL A 2 8.96 0.05 -2.06
CA VAL A 2 8.81 0.68 -0.74
C VAL A 2 9.93 0.29 0.22
N ASN A 3 10.23 -1.01 0.34
CA ASN A 3 11.31 -1.50 1.20
C ASN A 3 12.69 -0.98 0.78
N LEU A 4 12.94 -0.81 -0.51
CA LEU A 4 14.16 -0.18 -1.00
C LEU A 4 14.22 1.30 -0.64
N GLY A 5 13.10 2.01 -0.71
CA GLY A 5 12.99 3.40 -0.27
C GLY A 5 13.31 3.58 1.22
N ILE A 6 12.83 2.67 2.07
CA ILE A 6 13.13 2.70 3.51
C ILE A 6 14.61 2.44 3.79
N LYS A 7 15.25 1.51 3.09
CA LYS A 7 16.69 1.26 3.22
C LYS A 7 17.56 2.43 2.76
N THR A 8 17.05 3.27 1.86
CA THR A 8 17.78 4.47 1.35
C THR A 8 17.48 5.74 2.14
N VAL A 9 17.32 5.62 3.46
CA VAL A 9 17.16 6.74 4.42
C VAL A 9 15.83 7.47 4.26
N LEU A 10 14.73 6.72 4.42
CA LEU A 10 13.41 7.28 4.70
C LEU A 10 12.91 6.65 6.00
N SER A 11 12.49 7.45 6.98
CA SER A 11 11.92 6.87 8.19
C SER A 11 10.63 6.09 7.86
N ALA A 12 10.37 4.98 8.58
CA ALA A 12 9.18 4.15 8.35
C ALA A 12 7.88 4.95 8.47
N GLY A 13 7.85 5.96 9.37
CA GLY A 13 6.71 6.86 9.54
C GLY A 13 6.46 7.71 8.29
N ILE A 14 7.50 8.35 7.75
CA ILE A 14 7.38 9.17 6.54
C ILE A 14 7.03 8.31 5.33
N ALA A 15 7.61 7.11 5.21
CA ALA A 15 7.28 6.18 4.14
C ALA A 15 5.80 5.75 4.19
N SER A 16 5.25 5.48 5.38
CA SER A 16 3.84 5.12 5.55
C SER A 16 2.89 6.26 5.16
N LEU A 17 3.24 7.49 5.51
CA LEU A 17 2.47 8.67 5.10
C LEU A 17 2.59 8.92 3.59
N ALA A 18 3.78 8.79 3.00
CA ALA A 18 3.97 8.92 1.56
C ALA A 18 3.21 7.86 0.76
N LEU A 19 3.05 6.64 1.28
CA LEU A 19 2.21 5.61 0.67
C LEU A 19 0.74 6.01 0.55
N GLN A 20 0.25 6.93 1.39
CA GLN A 20 -1.13 7.44 1.28
C GLN A 20 -1.38 8.21 -0.02
N PHE A 21 -0.33 8.62 -0.74
CA PHE A 21 -0.49 9.10 -2.12
C PHE A 21 -1.12 8.07 -3.05
N SER A 22 -1.07 6.79 -2.69
CA SER A 22 -1.79 5.75 -3.44
C SER A 22 -3.30 5.98 -3.50
N ALA A 23 -3.91 6.53 -2.43
CA ALA A 23 -5.32 6.90 -2.45
C ALA A 23 -5.60 8.01 -3.48
N PHE A 24 -4.71 9.00 -3.55
CA PHE A 24 -4.85 10.11 -4.50
C PHE A 24 -4.63 9.66 -5.93
N PHE A 25 -3.59 8.87 -6.18
CA PHE A 25 -3.38 8.28 -7.51
C PHE A 25 -4.55 7.39 -7.92
N THR A 26 -5.08 6.58 -7.00
CA THR A 26 -6.26 5.73 -7.27
C THR A 26 -7.49 6.58 -7.59
N LEU A 27 -7.72 7.67 -6.86
CA LEU A 27 -8.80 8.61 -7.11
C LEU A 27 -8.67 9.27 -8.49
N LEU A 28 -7.48 9.79 -8.82
CA LEU A 28 -7.21 10.44 -10.09
C LEU A 28 -7.35 9.46 -11.26
N LEU A 29 -6.68 8.31 -11.19
CA LEU A 29 -6.75 7.28 -12.23
C LEU A 29 -8.18 6.75 -12.39
N GLY A 30 -8.90 6.54 -11.28
CA GLY A 30 -10.30 6.11 -11.28
C GLY A 30 -11.20 7.12 -11.97
N SER A 31 -11.06 8.40 -11.66
CA SER A 31 -11.85 9.45 -12.28
C SER A 31 -11.57 9.59 -13.78
N LEU A 32 -10.31 9.46 -14.20
CA LEU A 32 -9.90 9.53 -15.60
C LEU A 32 -10.36 8.31 -16.41
N ILE A 33 -10.12 7.09 -15.89
CA ILE A 33 -10.37 5.84 -16.63
C ILE A 33 -11.85 5.47 -16.64
N PHE A 34 -12.53 5.62 -15.51
CA PHE A 34 -13.95 5.28 -15.39
C PHE A 34 -14.87 6.48 -15.60
N ARG A 35 -14.32 7.67 -15.86
CA ARG A 35 -15.05 8.93 -16.03
C ARG A 35 -15.96 9.26 -14.84
N GLU A 36 -15.52 8.93 -13.64
CA GLU A 36 -16.24 9.21 -12.42
C GLU A 36 -16.19 10.71 -12.12
N ARG A 37 -17.32 11.32 -11.78
CA ARG A 37 -17.38 12.73 -11.41
C ARG A 37 -16.95 12.87 -9.94
N LEU A 38 -15.91 13.67 -9.70
CA LEU A 38 -15.48 14.00 -8.36
C LEU A 38 -16.40 15.08 -7.78
N SER A 39 -16.87 14.88 -6.55
CA SER A 39 -17.62 15.92 -5.83
C SER A 39 -16.68 17.05 -5.39
N ARG A 40 -17.24 18.22 -5.13
CA ARG A 40 -16.48 19.38 -4.62
C ARG A 40 -15.79 19.04 -3.28
N TYR A 41 -16.44 18.28 -2.42
CA TYR A 41 -15.87 17.84 -1.14
C TYR A 41 -14.68 16.89 -1.33
N GLN A 42 -14.73 15.99 -2.31
CA GLN A 42 -13.61 15.10 -2.64
C GLN A 42 -12.41 15.90 -3.16
N ILE A 43 -12.65 16.88 -4.03
CA ILE A 43 -11.58 17.76 -4.56
C ILE A 43 -10.97 18.59 -3.42
N THR A 44 -11.78 19.17 -2.54
CA THR A 44 -11.29 19.95 -1.41
C THR A 44 -10.48 19.08 -0.44
N GLY A 45 -10.98 17.89 -0.10
CA GLY A 45 -10.26 16.93 0.74
C GLY A 45 -8.93 16.49 0.11
N PHE A 46 -8.91 16.27 -1.20
CA PHE A 46 -7.70 15.97 -1.97
C PHE A 46 -6.66 17.09 -1.85
N VAL A 47 -7.06 18.35 -2.07
CA VAL A 47 -6.15 19.51 -1.98
C VAL A 47 -5.58 19.66 -0.57
N ILE A 48 -6.43 19.56 0.46
CA ILE A 48 -5.98 19.65 1.86
C ILE A 48 -4.99 18.53 2.19
N ALA A 49 -5.28 17.31 1.79
CA ALA A 49 -4.41 16.18 2.06
C ALA A 49 -3.09 16.26 1.28
N CYS A 50 -3.10 16.74 0.03
CA CYS A 50 -1.86 17.04 -0.72
C CYS A 50 -1.03 18.12 0.00
N ALA A 51 -1.66 19.18 0.47
CA ALA A 51 -0.96 20.23 1.23
C ALA A 51 -0.36 19.68 2.54
N GLY A 52 -1.10 18.84 3.26
CA GLY A 52 -0.60 18.17 4.46
C GLY A 52 0.60 17.24 4.19
N LEU A 53 0.55 16.46 3.11
CA LEU A 53 1.66 15.59 2.71
C LEU A 53 2.88 16.39 2.20
N LEU A 54 2.66 17.48 1.47
CA LEU A 54 3.73 18.36 1.03
C LEU A 54 4.42 19.05 2.22
N SER A 55 3.67 19.46 3.25
CA SER A 55 4.25 20.07 4.44
C SER A 55 5.24 19.13 5.16
N ILE A 56 5.06 17.82 5.09
CA ILE A 56 5.98 16.83 5.66
C ILE A 56 7.35 16.88 4.98
N VAL A 57 7.38 17.13 3.66
CA VAL A 57 8.64 17.23 2.90
C VAL A 57 9.48 18.44 3.36
N PHE A 58 8.83 19.51 3.84
CA PHE A 58 9.51 20.71 4.31
C PHE A 58 9.95 20.67 5.78
N VAL A 59 9.36 19.76 6.57
CA VAL A 59 9.65 19.63 8.02
C VAL A 59 10.79 18.63 8.29
N THR A 60 11.31 17.97 7.27
CA THR A 60 12.29 16.92 7.45
C THR A 60 13.70 17.46 7.70
N ASP A 61 14.28 16.99 8.77
CA ASP A 61 15.62 17.19 9.30
C ASP A 61 16.73 16.43 8.54
N GLY A 62 16.65 16.37 7.22
CA GLY A 62 17.63 15.66 6.38
C GLY A 62 17.47 14.13 6.34
N SER A 63 16.48 13.56 7.00
CA SER A 63 16.21 12.11 7.00
C SER A 63 15.48 11.61 5.75
N VAL A 64 15.17 12.49 4.80
CA VAL A 64 14.48 12.16 3.55
C VAL A 64 15.40 12.32 2.37
N THR A 65 15.75 11.22 1.71
CA THR A 65 16.44 11.28 0.43
C THR A 65 15.45 11.37 -0.72
N LEU A 66 15.76 12.13 -1.74
CA LEU A 66 14.95 12.23 -2.95
C LEU A 66 14.73 10.86 -3.60
N SER A 67 15.76 10.02 -3.63
CA SER A 67 15.68 8.65 -4.17
C SER A 67 14.71 7.77 -3.38
N GLY A 68 14.74 7.82 -2.05
CA GLY A 68 13.81 7.10 -1.19
C GLY A 68 12.36 7.55 -1.42
N MET A 69 12.13 8.85 -1.50
CA MET A 69 10.80 9.41 -1.77
C MET A 69 10.28 8.97 -3.16
N LEU A 70 11.11 9.07 -4.21
CA LEU A 70 10.72 8.64 -5.55
C LEU A 70 10.36 7.15 -5.61
N LEU A 71 11.10 6.28 -4.90
CA LEU A 71 10.80 4.85 -4.82
C LEU A 71 9.47 4.58 -4.12
N VAL A 72 9.19 5.28 -3.02
CA VAL A 72 7.91 5.13 -2.31
C VAL A 72 6.75 5.64 -3.16
N MET A 73 6.91 6.78 -3.85
CA MET A 73 5.90 7.32 -4.78
C MET A 73 5.64 6.38 -5.95
N ALA A 74 6.69 5.75 -6.51
CA ALA A 74 6.54 4.73 -7.54
C ALA A 74 5.78 3.49 -7.01
N GLY A 75 6.03 3.10 -5.76
CA GLY A 75 5.25 2.04 -5.09
C GLY A 75 3.78 2.41 -4.91
N ALA A 76 3.50 3.65 -4.48
CA ALA A 76 2.15 4.17 -4.33
C ALA A 76 1.39 4.22 -5.69
N LEU A 77 2.08 4.61 -6.76
CA LEU A 77 1.52 4.60 -8.11
C LEU A 77 1.24 3.17 -8.60
N ALA A 78 2.18 2.23 -8.41
CA ALA A 78 1.99 0.83 -8.77
C ALA A 78 0.78 0.21 -8.03
N TRP A 79 0.61 0.52 -6.75
CA TRP A 79 -0.55 0.12 -5.97
C TRP A 79 -1.86 0.66 -6.56
N SER A 80 -1.86 1.92 -6.98
CA SER A 80 -3.02 2.56 -7.59
C SER A 80 -3.39 1.91 -8.92
N VAL A 81 -2.40 1.61 -9.74
CA VAL A 81 -2.59 0.88 -11.01
C VAL A 81 -3.18 -0.52 -10.73
N ALA A 82 -2.70 -1.23 -9.71
CA ALA A 82 -3.27 -2.51 -9.32
C ALA A 82 -4.75 -2.40 -8.93
N ASN A 83 -5.14 -1.39 -8.15
CA ASN A 83 -6.55 -1.13 -7.80
C ASN A 83 -7.42 -0.90 -9.05
N ILE A 84 -6.93 -0.15 -10.03
CA ILE A 84 -7.64 0.10 -11.29
C ILE A 84 -7.78 -1.17 -12.12
N ILE A 85 -6.72 -1.98 -12.20
CA ILE A 85 -6.75 -3.28 -12.91
C ILE A 85 -7.77 -4.21 -12.26
N ILE A 86 -7.78 -4.33 -10.93
CA ILE A 86 -8.72 -5.15 -10.18
C ILE A 86 -10.16 -4.73 -10.47
N LYS A 87 -10.43 -3.42 -10.41
CA LYS A 87 -11.76 -2.89 -10.75
C LYS A 87 -12.15 -3.18 -12.19
N LYS A 88 -11.25 -2.95 -13.13
CA LYS A 88 -11.50 -3.17 -14.57
C LYS A 88 -11.70 -4.65 -14.91
N ALA A 89 -11.00 -5.55 -14.23
CA ALA A 89 -11.14 -6.99 -14.40
C ALA A 89 -12.56 -7.49 -14.06
N GLY A 90 -13.24 -6.81 -13.13
CA GLY A 90 -14.67 -7.06 -12.83
C GLY A 90 -14.99 -8.50 -12.43
N THR A 91 -13.98 -9.25 -11.95
CA THR A 91 -14.14 -10.69 -11.68
C THR A 91 -15.28 -10.97 -10.71
N LYS A 92 -16.09 -11.99 -10.99
CA LYS A 92 -17.16 -12.43 -10.10
C LYS A 92 -16.60 -13.10 -8.84
N GLN A 93 -15.42 -13.73 -8.95
CA GLN A 93 -14.77 -14.49 -7.89
C GLN A 93 -13.59 -13.68 -7.30
N VAL A 94 -13.90 -12.61 -6.56
CA VAL A 94 -12.91 -11.69 -6.00
C VAL A 94 -11.90 -12.42 -5.10
N PHE A 95 -12.36 -13.35 -4.28
CA PHE A 95 -11.50 -14.12 -3.38
C PHE A 95 -10.54 -15.04 -4.15
N ALA A 96 -11.03 -15.77 -5.13
CA ALA A 96 -10.18 -16.62 -5.95
C ALA A 96 -9.13 -15.82 -6.72
N PHE A 97 -9.52 -14.67 -7.27
CA PHE A 97 -8.58 -13.76 -7.93
C PHE A 97 -7.48 -13.28 -6.98
N LEU A 98 -7.84 -12.93 -5.74
CA LEU A 98 -6.89 -12.52 -4.71
C LEU A 98 -5.89 -13.65 -4.39
N VAL A 99 -6.38 -14.86 -4.15
CA VAL A 99 -5.54 -16.02 -3.83
C VAL A 99 -4.56 -16.32 -4.97
N TRP A 100 -5.03 -16.36 -6.21
CA TRP A 100 -4.18 -16.61 -7.36
C TRP A 100 -3.15 -15.51 -7.58
N SER A 101 -3.54 -14.24 -7.49
CA SER A 101 -2.60 -13.12 -7.63
C SER A 101 -1.54 -13.13 -6.53
N SER A 102 -1.92 -13.51 -5.30
CA SER A 102 -0.97 -13.65 -4.18
C SER A 102 0.01 -14.82 -4.36
N ALA A 103 -0.39 -15.89 -5.08
CA ALA A 103 0.49 -17.01 -5.38
C ALA A 103 1.61 -16.64 -6.38
N PHE A 104 1.33 -15.73 -7.32
CA PHE A 104 2.32 -15.28 -8.31
C PHE A 104 3.26 -14.18 -7.79
N SER A 105 2.83 -13.37 -6.84
CA SER A 105 3.61 -12.21 -6.38
C SER A 105 4.94 -12.58 -5.66
N PRO A 106 5.07 -13.69 -4.92
CA PRO A 106 6.33 -14.08 -4.29
C PRO A 106 7.43 -14.47 -5.29
N LEU A 107 7.06 -15.01 -6.47
CA LEU A 107 8.04 -15.52 -7.44
C LEU A 107 9.07 -14.46 -7.85
N PRO A 108 8.69 -13.27 -8.35
CA PRO A 108 9.67 -12.24 -8.68
C PRO A 108 10.39 -11.68 -7.45
N LEU A 109 9.74 -11.67 -6.28
CA LEU A 109 10.36 -11.18 -5.03
C LEU A 109 11.45 -12.16 -4.56
N PHE A 110 11.19 -13.46 -4.56
CA PHE A 110 12.18 -14.45 -4.26
C PHE A 110 13.33 -14.44 -5.27
N GLY A 111 13.05 -14.27 -6.56
CA GLY A 111 14.07 -14.13 -7.58
C GLY A 111 14.97 -12.92 -7.35
N LEU A 112 14.40 -11.77 -7.00
CA LEU A 112 15.15 -10.55 -6.66
C LEU A 112 15.98 -10.72 -5.38
N ASP A 113 15.42 -11.34 -4.35
CA ASP A 113 16.14 -11.59 -3.10
C ASP A 113 17.32 -12.54 -3.33
N TRP A 114 17.11 -13.59 -4.12
CA TRP A 114 18.19 -14.50 -4.52
C TRP A 114 19.32 -13.80 -5.28
N LEU A 115 18.97 -12.90 -6.20
CA LEU A 115 19.96 -12.13 -6.98
C LEU A 115 20.77 -11.15 -6.12
N VAL A 116 20.15 -10.58 -5.07
CA VAL A 116 20.79 -9.55 -4.21
C VAL A 116 21.54 -10.18 -3.05
N ASN A 117 20.95 -11.17 -2.38
CA ASN A 117 21.44 -11.72 -1.11
C ASN A 117 21.93 -13.17 -1.23
N GLY A 118 21.75 -13.81 -2.39
CA GLY A 118 22.10 -15.24 -2.57
C GLY A 118 21.26 -16.14 -1.67
N SER A 119 21.86 -17.24 -1.21
CA SER A 119 21.19 -18.20 -0.31
C SER A 119 21.10 -17.74 1.16
N SER A 120 21.86 -16.70 1.54
CA SER A 120 21.92 -16.24 2.94
C SER A 120 20.58 -15.68 3.45
N GLY A 121 19.81 -14.98 2.59
CA GLY A 121 18.52 -14.43 2.95
C GLY A 121 17.51 -15.49 3.43
N PHE A 122 17.50 -16.66 2.79
CA PHE A 122 16.62 -17.78 3.18
C PHE A 122 17.05 -18.43 4.49
N THR A 123 18.35 -18.67 4.68
CA THR A 123 18.88 -19.29 5.90
C THR A 123 18.64 -18.39 7.11
N GLU A 124 18.82 -17.09 6.99
CA GLU A 124 18.53 -16.12 8.06
C GLU A 124 17.03 -16.08 8.39
N MET A 125 16.16 -16.07 7.38
CA MET A 125 14.72 -16.06 7.59
C MET A 125 14.25 -17.25 8.43
N PHE A 126 14.73 -18.46 8.13
CA PHE A 126 14.35 -19.67 8.86
C PHE A 126 15.01 -19.77 10.23
N SER A 127 16.24 -19.27 10.41
CA SER A 127 16.95 -19.34 11.70
C SER A 127 16.35 -18.43 12.78
N HIS A 128 15.67 -17.34 12.37
CA HIS A 128 15.01 -16.39 13.28
C HIS A 128 13.49 -16.57 13.39
N MET A 129 12.94 -17.67 12.86
CA MET A 129 11.51 -17.94 12.94
C MET A 129 11.13 -18.49 14.30
N ASP A 130 10.72 -17.61 15.20
CA ASP A 130 10.14 -17.96 16.50
C ASP A 130 8.60 -17.97 16.47
N ASN A 131 7.97 -18.38 17.56
CA ASN A 131 6.51 -18.42 17.66
C ASN A 131 5.85 -17.03 17.48
N ARG A 132 6.55 -15.94 17.86
CA ARG A 132 6.04 -14.59 17.71
C ARG A 132 6.09 -14.16 16.23
N ALA A 133 7.19 -14.49 15.56
CA ALA A 133 7.30 -14.25 14.11
C ALA A 133 6.22 -15.04 13.35
N LEU A 134 5.99 -16.31 13.71
CA LEU A 134 4.94 -17.13 13.11
C LEU A 134 3.54 -16.54 13.33
N LEU A 135 3.20 -16.12 14.55
CA LEU A 135 1.93 -15.46 14.84
C LEU A 135 1.76 -14.15 14.06
N SER A 136 2.83 -13.35 13.93
CA SER A 136 2.82 -12.11 13.14
C SER A 136 2.57 -12.40 11.66
N VAL A 137 3.21 -13.43 11.10
CA VAL A 137 2.99 -13.85 9.71
C VAL A 137 1.55 -14.34 9.52
N LEU A 138 1.03 -15.18 10.43
CA LEU A 138 -0.35 -15.67 10.34
C LEU A 138 -1.37 -14.52 10.41
N PHE A 139 -1.16 -13.56 11.31
CA PHE A 139 -1.99 -12.36 11.39
C PHE A 139 -1.92 -11.53 10.10
N GLN A 140 -0.72 -11.34 9.55
CA GLN A 140 -0.54 -10.60 8.30
C GLN A 140 -1.20 -11.30 7.12
N VAL A 141 -1.11 -12.63 7.02
CA VAL A 141 -1.68 -13.40 5.92
C VAL A 141 -3.21 -13.46 5.99
N TYR A 142 -3.77 -13.93 7.10
CA TYR A 142 -5.20 -14.20 7.18
C TYR A 142 -6.06 -12.96 7.42
N PRO A 143 -5.97 -12.24 8.57
CA PRO A 143 -6.81 -11.07 8.81
C PRO A 143 -6.46 -9.90 7.90
N ASN A 144 -5.20 -9.58 7.76
CA ASN A 144 -4.80 -8.36 7.05
C ASN A 144 -4.84 -8.55 5.53
N THR A 145 -4.18 -9.58 5.00
CA THR A 145 -4.09 -9.75 3.55
C THR A 145 -5.35 -10.39 2.97
N LEU A 146 -5.69 -11.62 3.37
CA LEU A 146 -6.81 -12.32 2.72
C LEU A 146 -8.15 -11.66 3.03
N PHE A 147 -8.45 -11.40 4.29
CA PHE A 147 -9.73 -10.81 4.68
C PHE A 147 -9.80 -9.31 4.31
N GLY A 148 -8.77 -8.54 4.62
CA GLY A 148 -8.74 -7.10 4.33
C GLY A 148 -8.82 -6.81 2.83
N TYR A 149 -8.01 -7.48 2.00
CA TYR A 149 -8.08 -7.27 0.55
C TYR A 149 -9.32 -7.88 -0.10
N TRP A 150 -9.89 -8.94 0.47
CA TRP A 150 -11.18 -9.44 -0.01
C TRP A 150 -12.27 -8.39 0.16
N ILE A 151 -12.36 -7.74 1.32
CA ILE A 151 -13.30 -6.65 1.55
C ILE A 151 -12.98 -5.47 0.61
N TRP A 152 -11.71 -5.03 0.57
CA TRP A 152 -11.29 -3.90 -0.26
C TRP A 152 -11.62 -4.09 -1.74
N ASN A 153 -11.27 -5.23 -2.29
CA ASN A 153 -11.54 -5.55 -3.69
C ASN A 153 -13.05 -5.70 -3.97
N SER A 154 -13.81 -6.21 -2.99
CA SER A 154 -15.27 -6.29 -3.09
C SER A 154 -15.91 -4.91 -3.13
N LEU A 155 -15.42 -3.97 -2.30
CA LEU A 155 -15.86 -2.58 -2.31
C LEU A 155 -15.50 -1.88 -3.63
N LEU A 156 -14.26 -2.03 -4.11
CA LEU A 156 -13.84 -1.46 -5.40
C LEU A 156 -14.67 -1.96 -6.58
N LYS A 157 -15.15 -3.22 -6.51
CA LYS A 157 -16.02 -3.79 -7.53
C LYS A 157 -17.42 -3.19 -7.50
N GLN A 158 -18.00 -2.97 -6.31
CA GLN A 158 -19.39 -2.57 -6.12
C GLN A 158 -19.59 -1.06 -6.22
N TYR A 159 -18.60 -0.28 -5.76
CA TYR A 159 -18.72 1.17 -5.62
C TYR A 159 -17.75 1.92 -6.54
N PRO A 160 -18.00 3.20 -6.83
CA PRO A 160 -17.06 4.07 -7.52
C PRO A 160 -15.71 4.14 -6.80
N VAL A 161 -14.61 4.18 -7.56
CA VAL A 161 -13.26 4.32 -7.00
C VAL A 161 -13.15 5.62 -6.20
N SER A 162 -13.81 6.67 -6.67
CA SER A 162 -13.86 7.98 -6.01
C SER A 162 -14.48 7.94 -4.60
N THR A 163 -15.31 6.93 -4.32
CA THR A 163 -15.90 6.72 -2.98
C THR A 163 -15.03 5.81 -2.11
N VAL A 164 -14.43 4.76 -2.69
CA VAL A 164 -13.67 3.75 -1.94
C VAL A 164 -12.26 4.22 -1.62
N ALA A 165 -11.55 4.83 -2.59
CA ALA A 165 -10.15 5.20 -2.42
C ALA A 165 -9.89 6.13 -1.21
N PRO A 166 -10.72 7.15 -0.92
CA PRO A 166 -10.52 8.01 0.26
C PRO A 166 -10.60 7.29 1.60
N LEU A 167 -11.27 6.13 1.69
CA LEU A 167 -11.35 5.35 2.93
C LEU A 167 -9.98 4.86 3.39
N SER A 168 -9.03 4.64 2.47
CA SER A 168 -7.67 4.25 2.82
C SER A 168 -6.92 5.33 3.62
N LEU A 169 -7.33 6.59 3.54
CA LEU A 169 -6.76 7.69 4.35
C LEU A 169 -7.09 7.56 5.85
N LEU A 170 -8.04 6.70 6.21
CA LEU A 170 -8.34 6.38 7.62
C LEU A 170 -7.32 5.40 8.22
N VAL A 171 -6.52 4.72 7.41
CA VAL A 171 -5.54 3.72 7.88
C VAL A 171 -4.55 4.30 8.90
N PRO A 172 -3.92 5.49 8.69
CA PRO A 172 -3.05 6.08 9.69
C PRO A 172 -3.78 6.45 11.00
N VAL A 173 -5.03 6.88 10.90
CA VAL A 173 -5.86 7.25 12.06
C VAL A 173 -6.07 6.02 12.96
N PHE A 174 -6.50 4.90 12.36
CA PHE A 174 -6.67 3.64 13.11
C PHE A 174 -5.32 3.07 13.59
N GLY A 175 -4.24 3.26 12.81
CA GLY A 175 -2.89 2.87 13.23
C GLY A 175 -2.44 3.62 14.49
N ILE A 176 -2.65 4.94 14.55
CA ILE A 176 -2.33 5.75 15.73
C ILE A 176 -3.21 5.36 16.92
N LEU A 177 -4.52 5.23 16.72
CA LEU A 177 -5.44 4.82 17.79
C LEU A 177 -5.07 3.43 18.33
N GLY A 178 -4.74 2.47 17.46
CA GLY A 178 -4.30 1.14 17.88
C GLY A 178 -3.00 1.16 18.69
N SER A 179 -2.04 2.02 18.30
CA SER A 179 -0.76 2.15 19.02
C SER A 179 -0.90 2.81 20.41
N MET A 180 -1.97 3.56 20.64
CA MET A 180 -2.28 4.16 21.96
C MET A 180 -2.93 3.16 22.93
N MET A 181 -3.42 2.02 22.43
CA MET A 181 -4.11 1.00 23.24
C MET A 181 -3.20 -0.14 23.70
N ILE A 182 -1.95 -0.16 23.21
CA ILE A 182 -0.92 -1.16 23.54
C ILE A 182 0.16 -0.52 24.42
#